data_a377f40238b2c5a2f27e4a4e6feeb34c
#
_entry.id   a377f40238b2c5a2f27e4a4e6feeb34c
#
_cell.length_a   1.000
_cell.length_b   1.000
_cell.length_c   1.000
_cell.angle_alpha   90.00
_cell.angle_beta   90.00
_cell.angle_gamma   90.00
#
_symmetry.space_group_name_H-M   'P 1'
#
loop_
_entity.id
_entity.type
_entity.pdbx_description
1 polymer ?
#
loop_
_entity_poly.entity_id
_entity_poly.type
_entity_poly.pdbx_seq_one_letter_code
_entity_poly.pdbx_strand_id
1 'polypeptide(L)'
;MIPPSARPLPAIAQRAQRLRTSAIHDLLQLANRADVVSLAGGLPDAASFPADALREASDRVLREQSHAALQYGPTEGIAPLRAWVAAHLRAQGMDFTPDQVLITSGSQQGLDLLGKVLIDPGSRVVVERPSYLGALQAFTLYAPEFVGIEADASGPLPEALAAALPGARMAYLQPRFSNPAGRSIAPERADALAALLRAADAWLVEDDPYGELWFGAPPAPGLIARGVPQGVHLGTFSKVLAPGLRLGWVAGPQGLIDKLVQAKQAADLHTASFNQMLVAEVLRAGVIERGLPVLRRIYRERRDAMLSALDANMPEGVAWTKPDGGLFVWVTLPPQLDAAALLPQAIARGVAYVPGETFNVGAPARNTLRLSYSTVDAPTIRAAVARLAALIHETLRHEPALRSA
;
A
#
# COMPACT_ATOMS: atom_id res chain seq x y z
N MET A 1 -12.90 -6.96 51.86
CA MET A 1 -12.65 -8.06 50.88
C MET A 1 -11.69 -7.55 49.85
N ILE A 2 -10.48 -8.06 49.86
CA ILE A 2 -9.47 -7.76 48.82
C ILE A 2 -9.93 -8.49 47.55
N PRO A 3 -10.08 -7.82 46.38
CA PRO A 3 -10.47 -8.49 45.14
C PRO A 3 -9.44 -9.60 44.83
N PRO A 4 -9.88 -10.77 44.32
CA PRO A 4 -8.95 -11.83 44.00
C PRO A 4 -7.94 -11.30 43.01
N SER A 5 -6.65 -11.40 43.37
CA SER A 5 -5.53 -11.04 42.50
C SER A 5 -5.72 -11.76 41.17
N ALA A 6 -5.89 -10.99 40.09
CA ALA A 6 -6.03 -11.57 38.75
C ALA A 6 -4.80 -12.47 38.52
N ARG A 7 -5.03 -13.76 38.31
CA ARG A 7 -3.94 -14.68 37.95
C ARG A 7 -3.27 -14.12 36.69
N PRO A 8 -1.94 -14.09 36.64
CA PRO A 8 -1.26 -13.64 35.43
C PRO A 8 -1.71 -14.53 34.28
N LEU A 9 -2.01 -13.90 33.13
CA LEU A 9 -2.37 -14.63 31.92
C LEU A 9 -1.19 -15.52 31.50
N PRO A 10 -1.48 -16.70 30.91
CA PRO A 10 -0.43 -17.53 30.31
C PRO A 10 0.40 -16.75 29.29
N ALA A 11 1.67 -17.13 29.14
CA ALA A 11 2.57 -16.46 28.19
C ALA A 11 2.09 -16.62 26.74
N ILE A 12 2.07 -15.52 25.99
CA ILE A 12 1.84 -15.54 24.54
C ILE A 12 3.14 -15.80 23.79
N ALA A 13 3.04 -16.26 22.54
CA ALA A 13 4.19 -16.56 21.69
C ALA A 13 5.09 -15.33 21.54
N GLN A 14 6.43 -15.52 21.53
CA GLN A 14 7.41 -14.44 21.40
C GLN A 14 7.18 -13.57 20.16
N ARG A 15 6.80 -14.18 19.02
CA ARG A 15 6.47 -13.43 17.80
C ARG A 15 5.29 -12.47 18.00
N ALA A 16 4.30 -12.83 18.83
CA ALA A 16 3.15 -11.97 19.10
C ALA A 16 3.50 -10.76 19.97
N GLN A 17 4.56 -10.83 20.78
CA GLN A 17 5.07 -9.70 21.57
C GLN A 17 5.66 -8.59 20.70
N ARG A 18 5.99 -8.87 19.43
CA ARG A 18 6.48 -7.88 18.46
C ARG A 18 5.34 -7.08 17.81
N LEU A 19 4.10 -7.59 17.89
CA LEU A 19 2.92 -6.88 17.39
C LEU A 19 2.70 -5.63 18.24
N ARG A 20 2.72 -4.48 17.59
CA ARG A 20 2.36 -3.21 18.20
C ARG A 20 1.02 -2.77 17.62
N THR A 21 0.25 -2.02 18.37
CA THR A 21 -0.94 -1.34 17.85
C THR A 21 -0.54 -0.56 16.60
N SER A 22 -1.29 -0.76 15.54
CA SER A 22 -0.99 -0.10 14.27
C SER A 22 -1.12 1.41 14.43
N ALA A 23 -0.05 2.16 14.18
CA ALA A 23 -0.13 3.63 14.11
C ALA A 23 -1.21 4.09 13.09
N ILE A 24 -1.47 3.27 12.05
CA ILE A 24 -2.61 3.48 11.14
C ILE A 24 -3.94 3.36 11.87
N HIS A 25 -4.10 2.40 12.79
CA HIS A 25 -5.36 2.23 13.52
C HIS A 25 -5.67 3.44 14.40
N ASP A 26 -4.69 3.91 15.16
CA ASP A 26 -4.83 5.08 16.02
C ASP A 26 -5.11 6.35 15.20
N LEU A 27 -4.43 6.49 14.05
CA LEU A 27 -4.66 7.59 13.11
C LEU A 27 -6.03 7.50 12.41
N LEU A 28 -6.51 6.29 12.10
CA LEU A 28 -7.86 6.11 11.53
C LEU A 28 -8.96 6.46 12.56
N GLN A 29 -8.73 6.21 13.83
CA GLN A 29 -9.66 6.67 14.89
C GLN A 29 -9.69 8.21 15.01
N LEU A 30 -8.54 8.87 14.90
CA LEU A 30 -8.46 10.34 14.86
C LEU A 30 -9.09 10.92 13.59
N ALA A 31 -8.97 10.20 12.45
CA ALA A 31 -9.55 10.59 11.17
C ALA A 31 -11.09 10.49 11.13
N ASN A 32 -11.69 9.73 12.04
CA ASN A 32 -13.15 9.56 12.12
C ASN A 32 -13.88 10.68 12.90
N ARG A 33 -13.15 11.68 13.40
CA ARG A 33 -13.76 12.84 14.04
C ARG A 33 -14.38 13.76 13.01
N ALA A 34 -15.64 14.14 13.20
CA ALA A 34 -16.41 14.97 12.25
C ALA A 34 -15.83 16.40 12.07
N ASP A 35 -15.04 16.88 13.04
CA ASP A 35 -14.40 18.19 13.05
C ASP A 35 -13.00 18.20 12.44
N VAL A 36 -12.48 17.04 11.98
CA VAL A 36 -11.13 16.88 11.43
C VAL A 36 -11.18 16.43 9.97
N VAL A 37 -10.56 17.20 9.10
CA VAL A 37 -10.32 16.80 7.71
C VAL A 37 -9.16 15.80 7.69
N SER A 38 -9.45 14.55 7.33
CA SER A 38 -8.42 13.52 7.25
C SER A 38 -7.73 13.53 5.90
N LEU A 39 -6.48 13.96 5.87
CA LEU A 39 -5.52 13.74 4.79
C LEU A 39 -4.60 12.54 5.11
N ALA A 40 -4.96 11.71 6.09
CA ALA A 40 -4.13 10.60 6.57
C ALA A 40 -4.43 9.28 5.84
N GLY A 41 -5.71 8.97 5.58
CA GLY A 41 -6.16 7.68 5.08
C GLY A 41 -5.86 7.43 3.61
N GLY A 42 -5.35 6.24 3.26
CA GLY A 42 -5.21 5.78 1.87
C GLY A 42 -6.44 5.01 1.38
N LEU A 43 -7.64 5.45 1.76
CA LEU A 43 -8.90 4.84 1.33
C LEU A 43 -9.30 5.35 -0.06
N PRO A 44 -9.88 4.53 -0.93
CA PRO A 44 -10.48 5.02 -2.17
C PRO A 44 -11.74 5.83 -1.87
N ASP A 45 -12.15 6.65 -2.84
CA ASP A 45 -13.37 7.45 -2.77
C ASP A 45 -14.62 6.57 -2.75
N ALA A 46 -15.33 6.56 -1.63
CA ALA A 46 -16.55 5.75 -1.47
C ALA A 46 -17.66 6.13 -2.45
N ALA A 47 -17.73 7.39 -2.89
CA ALA A 47 -18.71 7.86 -3.87
C ALA A 47 -18.47 7.27 -5.28
N SER A 48 -17.28 6.74 -5.54
CA SER A 48 -16.91 6.12 -6.82
C SER A 48 -17.21 4.61 -6.90
N PHE A 49 -17.67 3.99 -5.81
CA PHE A 49 -17.95 2.55 -5.82
C PHE A 49 -19.15 2.24 -6.75
N PRO A 50 -19.03 1.24 -7.65
CA PRO A 50 -20.07 0.92 -8.61
C PRO A 50 -21.20 0.08 -7.96
N ALA A 51 -21.90 0.67 -6.98
CA ALA A 51 -22.89 -0.02 -6.15
C ALA A 51 -24.00 -0.71 -6.95
N ASP A 52 -24.49 -0.08 -8.01
CA ASP A 52 -25.54 -0.66 -8.86
C ASP A 52 -25.04 -1.87 -9.63
N ALA A 53 -23.85 -1.80 -10.22
CA ALA A 53 -23.25 -2.94 -10.91
C ALA A 53 -22.95 -4.10 -9.95
N LEU A 54 -22.52 -3.80 -8.72
CA LEU A 54 -22.30 -4.82 -7.68
C LEU A 54 -23.62 -5.47 -7.25
N ARG A 55 -24.72 -4.69 -7.12
CA ARG A 55 -26.04 -5.24 -6.81
C ARG A 55 -26.53 -6.17 -7.92
N GLU A 56 -26.47 -5.74 -9.19
CA GLU A 56 -26.88 -6.54 -10.34
C GLU A 56 -26.08 -7.84 -10.47
N ALA A 57 -24.77 -7.76 -10.27
CA ALA A 57 -23.89 -8.93 -10.27
C ALA A 57 -24.21 -9.88 -9.10
N SER A 58 -24.48 -9.35 -7.90
CA SER A 58 -24.90 -10.11 -6.74
C SER A 58 -26.20 -10.88 -6.99
N ASP A 59 -27.23 -10.21 -7.52
CA ASP A 59 -28.51 -10.81 -7.87
C ASP A 59 -28.34 -11.94 -8.89
N ARG A 60 -27.51 -11.73 -9.91
CA ARG A 60 -27.20 -12.75 -10.91
C ARG A 60 -26.50 -13.97 -10.32
N VAL A 61 -25.44 -13.77 -9.54
CA VAL A 61 -24.71 -14.86 -8.88
C VAL A 61 -25.64 -15.68 -7.99
N LEU A 62 -26.45 -15.04 -7.16
CA LEU A 62 -27.36 -15.75 -6.26
C LEU A 62 -28.51 -16.44 -7.01
N ARG A 63 -28.99 -15.91 -8.11
CA ARG A 63 -30.07 -16.52 -8.90
C ARG A 63 -29.58 -17.71 -9.72
N GLU A 64 -28.40 -17.60 -10.34
CA GLU A 64 -27.94 -18.55 -11.33
C GLU A 64 -26.93 -19.58 -10.77
N GLN A 65 -26.20 -19.23 -9.70
CA GLN A 65 -25.08 -19.99 -9.20
C GLN A 65 -25.02 -20.07 -7.67
N SER A 66 -26.16 -19.96 -7.00
CA SER A 66 -26.23 -19.90 -5.52
C SER A 66 -25.50 -21.04 -4.82
N HIS A 67 -25.65 -22.28 -5.31
CA HIS A 67 -25.00 -23.44 -4.73
C HIS A 67 -23.46 -23.32 -4.73
N ALA A 68 -22.88 -22.90 -5.85
CA ALA A 68 -21.42 -22.71 -5.95
C ALA A 68 -20.94 -21.51 -5.14
N ALA A 69 -21.71 -20.41 -5.15
CA ALA A 69 -21.34 -19.18 -4.45
C ALA A 69 -21.36 -19.31 -2.92
N LEU A 70 -22.21 -20.18 -2.38
CA LEU A 70 -22.40 -20.38 -0.94
C LEU A 70 -21.67 -21.62 -0.39
N GLN A 71 -21.07 -22.44 -1.26
CA GLN A 71 -20.28 -23.63 -0.89
C GLN A 71 -18.80 -23.28 -0.76
N TYR A 72 -18.05 -24.17 -0.12
CA TYR A 72 -16.58 -24.14 -0.17
C TYR A 72 -16.07 -24.19 -1.60
N GLY A 73 -14.98 -23.45 -1.85
CA GLY A 73 -14.34 -23.35 -3.17
C GLY A 73 -12.87 -23.79 -3.14
N PRO A 74 -12.19 -23.71 -4.28
CA PRO A 74 -10.76 -24.02 -4.37
C PRO A 74 -9.93 -23.00 -3.61
N THR A 75 -8.87 -23.45 -2.95
CA THR A 75 -7.94 -22.59 -2.19
C THR A 75 -7.27 -21.55 -3.08
N GLU A 76 -6.91 -21.95 -4.30
CA GLU A 76 -6.27 -21.10 -5.31
C GLU A 76 -7.17 -19.95 -5.78
N GLY A 77 -8.47 -20.10 -5.64
CA GLY A 77 -9.49 -19.24 -6.17
C GLY A 77 -10.17 -19.78 -7.42
N ILE A 78 -11.30 -19.19 -7.80
CA ILE A 78 -12.10 -19.64 -8.93
C ILE A 78 -11.37 -19.42 -10.26
N ALA A 79 -11.49 -20.38 -11.18
CA ALA A 79 -10.80 -20.35 -12.46
C ALA A 79 -11.05 -19.08 -13.31
N PRO A 80 -12.28 -18.53 -13.43
CA PRO A 80 -12.52 -17.31 -14.19
C PRO A 80 -11.73 -16.11 -13.66
N LEU A 81 -11.60 -15.97 -12.33
CA LEU A 81 -10.89 -14.84 -11.73
C LEU A 81 -9.37 -14.99 -11.90
N ARG A 82 -8.84 -16.21 -11.71
CA ARG A 82 -7.42 -16.51 -11.98
C ARG A 82 -7.05 -16.25 -13.44
N ALA A 83 -7.90 -16.68 -14.38
CA ALA A 83 -7.70 -16.44 -15.80
C ALA A 83 -7.69 -14.94 -16.15
N TRP A 84 -8.61 -14.16 -15.56
CA TRP A 84 -8.64 -12.71 -15.76
C TRP A 84 -7.37 -12.05 -15.22
N VAL A 85 -6.93 -12.41 -14.02
CA VAL A 85 -5.69 -11.86 -13.43
C VAL A 85 -4.48 -12.19 -14.31
N ALA A 86 -4.34 -13.44 -14.78
CA ALA A 86 -3.24 -13.83 -15.66
C ALA A 86 -3.26 -13.04 -16.99
N ALA A 87 -4.43 -12.84 -17.59
CA ALA A 87 -4.58 -12.02 -18.80
C ALA A 87 -4.25 -10.54 -18.55
N HIS A 88 -4.68 -9.98 -17.42
CA HIS A 88 -4.39 -8.61 -17.01
C HIS A 88 -2.88 -8.38 -16.81
N LEU A 89 -2.18 -9.31 -16.15
CA LEU A 89 -0.73 -9.24 -15.94
C LEU A 89 0.04 -9.42 -17.24
N ARG A 90 -0.42 -10.32 -18.14
CA ARG A 90 0.19 -10.50 -19.46
C ARG A 90 0.11 -9.23 -20.29
N ALA A 91 -1.00 -8.49 -20.23
CA ALA A 91 -1.12 -7.20 -20.94
C ALA A 91 -0.13 -6.15 -20.40
N GLN A 92 0.41 -6.33 -19.19
CA GLN A 92 1.45 -5.50 -18.58
C GLN A 92 2.88 -6.06 -18.78
N GLY A 93 3.04 -7.12 -19.60
CA GLY A 93 4.33 -7.73 -19.89
C GLY A 93 4.80 -8.81 -18.90
N MET A 94 3.93 -9.27 -18.02
CA MET A 94 4.21 -10.34 -17.06
C MET A 94 3.50 -11.64 -17.48
N ASP A 95 4.24 -12.59 -18.04
CA ASP A 95 3.69 -13.81 -18.64
C ASP A 95 3.43 -14.91 -17.60
N PHE A 96 2.42 -14.69 -16.74
CA PHE A 96 1.92 -15.70 -15.82
C PHE A 96 0.76 -16.49 -16.43
N THR A 97 0.69 -17.80 -16.10
CA THR A 97 -0.47 -18.65 -16.40
C THR A 97 -1.50 -18.57 -15.26
N PRO A 98 -2.77 -18.95 -15.50
CA PRO A 98 -3.77 -19.02 -14.43
C PRO A 98 -3.35 -19.89 -13.23
N ASP A 99 -2.53 -20.93 -13.45
CA ASP A 99 -2.06 -21.81 -12.36
C ASP A 99 -1.00 -21.14 -11.48
N GLN A 100 -0.36 -20.12 -12.00
CA GLN A 100 0.58 -19.27 -11.27
C GLN A 100 -0.08 -18.10 -10.51
N VAL A 101 -1.42 -18.11 -10.39
CA VAL A 101 -2.19 -17.08 -9.68
C VAL A 101 -2.92 -17.68 -8.49
N LEU A 102 -2.74 -17.07 -7.32
CA LEU A 102 -3.47 -17.35 -6.09
C LEU A 102 -4.35 -16.14 -5.73
N ILE A 103 -5.67 -16.34 -5.62
CA ILE A 103 -6.59 -15.32 -5.13
C ILE A 103 -6.52 -15.25 -3.60
N THR A 104 -6.43 -14.04 -3.06
CA THR A 104 -6.26 -13.78 -1.64
C THR A 104 -7.37 -12.88 -1.07
N SER A 105 -7.57 -12.94 0.24
CA SER A 105 -8.49 -12.05 0.97
C SER A 105 -7.89 -10.63 1.12
N GLY A 106 -7.65 -9.99 -0.02
CA GLY A 106 -6.90 -8.75 -0.19
C GLY A 106 -5.39 -8.99 -0.24
N SER A 107 -4.64 -8.01 -0.76
CA SER A 107 -3.16 -8.06 -0.84
C SER A 107 -2.49 -8.21 0.54
N GLN A 108 -3.14 -7.73 1.61
CA GLN A 108 -2.63 -7.89 2.98
C GLN A 108 -2.46 -9.36 3.38
N GLN A 109 -3.38 -10.25 2.98
CA GLN A 109 -3.20 -11.69 3.16
C GLN A 109 -2.04 -12.22 2.30
N GLY A 110 -1.87 -11.70 1.08
CA GLY A 110 -0.73 -12.04 0.24
C GLY A 110 0.59 -11.70 0.90
N LEU A 111 0.71 -10.52 1.53
CA LEU A 111 1.88 -10.13 2.31
C LEU A 111 2.14 -11.07 3.49
N ASP A 112 1.10 -11.41 4.26
CA ASP A 112 1.23 -12.35 5.40
C ASP A 112 1.68 -13.74 4.93
N LEU A 113 1.08 -14.27 3.86
CA LEU A 113 1.45 -15.57 3.30
C LEU A 113 2.90 -15.57 2.77
N LEU A 114 3.33 -14.50 2.10
CA LEU A 114 4.72 -14.36 1.64
C LEU A 114 5.68 -14.30 2.82
N GLY A 115 5.34 -13.55 3.86
CA GLY A 115 6.11 -13.53 5.11
C GLY A 115 6.22 -14.92 5.74
N LYS A 116 5.12 -15.65 5.82
CA LYS A 116 5.04 -17.00 6.37
C LYS A 116 5.89 -18.04 5.62
N VAL A 117 5.97 -17.91 4.30
CA VAL A 117 6.65 -18.90 3.44
C VAL A 117 8.12 -18.54 3.18
N LEU A 118 8.45 -17.24 3.15
CA LEU A 118 9.79 -16.78 2.75
C LEU A 118 10.67 -16.31 3.90
N ILE A 119 10.10 -15.94 5.06
CA ILE A 119 10.86 -15.30 6.13
C ILE A 119 11.03 -16.23 7.34
N ASP A 120 12.29 -16.56 7.65
CA ASP A 120 12.70 -17.12 8.92
C ASP A 120 13.18 -15.99 9.86
N PRO A 121 13.18 -16.17 11.19
CA PRO A 121 13.75 -15.19 12.10
C PRO A 121 15.20 -14.84 11.73
N GLY A 122 15.48 -13.54 11.56
CA GLY A 122 16.79 -13.04 11.12
C GLY A 122 17.00 -13.02 9.61
N SER A 123 16.04 -13.49 8.78
CA SER A 123 16.11 -13.32 7.32
C SER A 123 16.22 -11.85 6.94
N ARG A 124 17.17 -11.52 6.07
CA ARG A 124 17.33 -10.15 5.56
C ARG A 124 16.27 -9.84 4.52
N VAL A 125 15.49 -8.79 4.78
CA VAL A 125 14.41 -8.31 3.92
C VAL A 125 14.72 -6.88 3.51
N VAL A 126 15.02 -6.69 2.22
CA VAL A 126 15.31 -5.39 1.64
C VAL A 126 13.99 -4.66 1.37
N VAL A 127 13.88 -3.42 1.81
CA VAL A 127 12.71 -2.57 1.62
C VAL A 127 13.13 -1.15 1.25
N GLU A 128 12.28 -0.43 0.53
CA GLU A 128 12.50 1.00 0.26
C GLU A 128 12.46 1.82 1.57
N ARG A 129 13.10 2.97 1.56
CA ARG A 129 13.03 3.97 2.62
C ARG A 129 12.52 5.29 2.03
N PRO A 130 11.26 5.69 2.36
CA PRO A 130 10.26 5.01 3.17
C PRO A 130 9.58 3.85 2.45
N SER A 131 8.92 2.93 3.20
CA SER A 131 8.22 1.76 2.67
C SER A 131 6.78 1.66 3.19
N TYR A 132 5.97 0.79 2.56
CA TYR A 132 4.58 0.59 2.95
C TYR A 132 4.46 -0.04 4.35
N LEU A 133 3.84 0.70 5.26
CA LEU A 133 3.68 0.30 6.66
C LEU A 133 2.96 -1.06 6.81
N GLY A 134 1.95 -1.35 5.96
CA GLY A 134 1.23 -2.62 6.01
C GLY A 134 2.10 -3.84 5.67
N ALA A 135 3.10 -3.68 4.78
CA ALA A 135 4.08 -4.72 4.50
C ALA A 135 5.06 -4.89 5.66
N LEU A 136 5.59 -3.78 6.19
CA LEU A 136 6.48 -3.82 7.36
C LEU A 136 5.82 -4.53 8.55
N GLN A 137 4.54 -4.23 8.81
CA GLN A 137 3.77 -4.86 9.89
C GLN A 137 3.54 -6.36 9.65
N ALA A 138 3.15 -6.76 8.42
CA ALA A 138 2.94 -8.16 8.08
C ALA A 138 4.22 -8.98 8.26
N PHE A 139 5.36 -8.45 7.79
CA PHE A 139 6.64 -9.14 7.88
C PHE A 139 7.24 -9.15 9.30
N THR A 140 6.97 -8.13 10.11
CA THR A 140 7.48 -8.03 11.50
C THR A 140 7.12 -9.25 12.35
N LEU A 141 5.97 -9.89 12.08
CA LEU A 141 5.54 -11.10 12.79
C LEU A 141 6.55 -12.26 12.63
N TYR A 142 7.25 -12.30 11.50
CA TYR A 142 8.24 -13.34 11.16
C TYR A 142 9.66 -12.99 11.58
N ALA A 143 9.85 -11.85 12.26
CA ALA A 143 11.12 -11.42 12.83
C ALA A 143 12.27 -11.25 11.82
N PRO A 144 12.07 -10.57 10.68
CA PRO A 144 13.15 -10.30 9.74
C PRO A 144 14.17 -9.30 10.31
N GLU A 145 15.34 -9.27 9.67
CA GLU A 145 16.23 -8.11 9.66
C GLU A 145 15.88 -7.22 8.45
N PHE A 146 15.23 -6.08 8.70
CA PHE A 146 14.94 -5.13 7.63
C PHE A 146 16.18 -4.35 7.23
N VAL A 147 16.45 -4.30 5.92
CA VAL A 147 17.50 -3.50 5.30
C VAL A 147 16.84 -2.43 4.43
N GLY A 148 16.81 -1.19 4.93
CA GLY A 148 16.24 -0.06 4.20
C GLY A 148 17.22 0.46 3.14
N ILE A 149 16.75 0.60 1.89
CA ILE A 149 17.51 1.22 0.79
C ILE A 149 17.05 2.63 0.51
N GLU A 150 18.00 3.53 0.27
CA GLU A 150 17.72 4.92 -0.08
C GLU A 150 17.12 5.03 -1.48
N ALA A 151 16.28 6.07 -1.66
CA ALA A 151 15.61 6.38 -2.91
C ALA A 151 15.64 7.89 -3.16
N ASP A 152 15.74 8.27 -4.43
CA ASP A 152 15.59 9.65 -4.91
C ASP A 152 14.26 9.85 -5.68
N ALA A 153 14.17 10.91 -6.48
CA ALA A 153 12.97 11.17 -7.28
C ALA A 153 12.70 10.11 -8.35
N SER A 154 13.71 9.36 -8.77
CA SER A 154 13.64 8.29 -9.79
C SER A 154 13.41 6.89 -9.22
N GLY A 155 13.29 6.76 -7.88
CA GLY A 155 13.10 5.49 -7.18
C GLY A 155 14.32 5.02 -6.40
N PRO A 156 14.37 3.74 -5.96
CA PRO A 156 15.50 3.19 -5.21
C PRO A 156 16.83 3.36 -5.92
N LEU A 157 17.90 3.67 -5.17
CA LEU A 157 19.25 3.81 -5.71
C LEU A 157 19.82 2.43 -6.04
N PRO A 158 20.34 2.19 -7.28
CA PRO A 158 20.91 0.90 -7.66
C PRO A 158 22.08 0.47 -6.79
N GLU A 159 22.97 1.41 -6.43
CA GLU A 159 24.09 1.15 -5.53
C GLU A 159 23.64 0.75 -4.13
N ALA A 160 22.56 1.34 -3.60
CA ALA A 160 21.98 0.94 -2.32
C ALA A 160 21.36 -0.47 -2.39
N LEU A 161 20.66 -0.78 -3.49
CA LEU A 161 20.13 -2.12 -3.72
C LEU A 161 21.27 -3.15 -3.87
N ALA A 162 22.29 -2.85 -4.68
CA ALA A 162 23.43 -3.73 -4.88
C ALA A 162 24.15 -4.07 -3.57
N ALA A 163 24.30 -3.10 -2.67
CA ALA A 163 24.90 -3.29 -1.34
C ALA A 163 24.00 -4.11 -0.40
N ALA A 164 22.68 -4.05 -0.56
CA ALA A 164 21.71 -4.70 0.32
C ALA A 164 21.39 -6.16 -0.09
N LEU A 165 21.50 -6.51 -1.37
CA LEU A 165 21.12 -7.83 -1.92
C LEU A 165 21.96 -9.02 -1.42
N PRO A 166 23.29 -8.91 -1.15
CA PRO A 166 24.05 -10.06 -0.66
C PRO A 166 23.45 -10.64 0.63
N GLY A 167 23.05 -11.93 0.57
CA GLY A 167 22.42 -12.64 1.69
C GLY A 167 20.96 -12.20 1.98
N ALA A 168 20.36 -11.37 1.14
CA ALA A 168 18.94 -11.04 1.27
C ALA A 168 18.06 -12.24 0.89
N ARG A 169 16.99 -12.46 1.67
CA ARG A 169 15.96 -13.45 1.36
C ARG A 169 14.99 -12.91 0.30
N MET A 170 14.61 -11.64 0.43
CA MET A 170 13.75 -10.98 -0.52
C MET A 170 13.94 -9.47 -0.53
N ALA A 171 13.57 -8.84 -1.65
CA ALA A 171 13.36 -7.40 -1.80
C ALA A 171 11.88 -7.12 -2.03
N TYR A 172 11.29 -6.23 -1.22
CA TYR A 172 9.92 -5.73 -1.36
C TYR A 172 9.95 -4.32 -1.92
N LEU A 173 9.39 -4.13 -3.11
CA LEU A 173 9.41 -2.86 -3.85
C LEU A 173 8.01 -2.52 -4.39
N GLN A 174 7.69 -1.23 -4.42
CA GLN A 174 6.49 -0.70 -5.05
C GLN A 174 6.87 0.14 -6.29
N PRO A 175 6.87 -0.42 -7.49
CA PRO A 175 7.44 0.25 -8.66
C PRO A 175 6.61 1.41 -9.17
N ARG A 176 5.31 1.48 -8.84
CA ARG A 176 4.35 2.46 -9.38
C ARG A 176 3.60 3.15 -8.25
N PHE A 177 3.68 4.49 -8.21
CA PHE A 177 2.92 5.35 -7.29
C PHE A 177 2.98 4.90 -5.82
N SER A 178 4.17 4.59 -5.35
CA SER A 178 4.45 3.93 -4.06
C SER A 178 3.76 4.60 -2.87
N ASN A 179 3.37 3.82 -1.90
CA ASN A 179 2.93 4.28 -0.59
C ASN A 179 4.11 4.19 0.39
N PRO A 180 4.63 5.30 0.95
CA PRO A 180 3.94 6.59 1.08
C PRO A 180 4.35 7.65 0.06
N ALA A 181 5.40 7.43 -0.75
CA ALA A 181 6.08 8.50 -1.48
C ALA A 181 5.34 9.02 -2.73
N GLY A 182 4.38 8.28 -3.26
CA GLY A 182 3.68 8.61 -4.50
C GLY A 182 4.57 8.53 -5.74
N ARG A 183 5.80 7.99 -5.62
CA ARG A 183 6.79 7.92 -6.70
C ARG A 183 6.57 6.68 -7.55
N SER A 184 6.98 6.79 -8.82
CA SER A 184 7.21 5.63 -9.68
C SER A 184 8.70 5.50 -9.98
N ILE A 185 9.15 4.26 -10.18
CA ILE A 185 10.53 4.00 -10.60
C ILE A 185 10.67 4.44 -12.07
N ALA A 186 11.64 5.31 -12.35
CA ALA A 186 11.93 5.76 -13.72
C ALA A 186 12.38 4.58 -14.60
N PRO A 187 12.07 4.58 -15.93
CA PRO A 187 12.34 3.43 -16.81
C PRO A 187 13.80 2.96 -16.77
N GLU A 188 14.75 3.88 -16.87
CA GLU A 188 16.21 3.59 -16.87
C GLU A 188 16.65 3.04 -15.51
N ARG A 189 16.05 3.56 -14.43
CA ARG A 189 16.29 3.09 -13.06
C ARG A 189 15.75 1.67 -12.88
N ALA A 190 14.57 1.39 -13.42
CA ALA A 190 13.95 0.06 -13.37
C ALA A 190 14.79 -0.99 -14.13
N ASP A 191 15.42 -0.63 -15.26
CA ASP A 191 16.33 -1.52 -15.99
C ASP A 191 17.56 -1.90 -15.14
N ALA A 192 18.18 -0.93 -14.48
CA ALA A 192 19.31 -1.15 -13.58
C ALA A 192 18.94 -2.03 -12.38
N LEU A 193 17.81 -1.74 -11.71
CA LEU A 193 17.34 -2.53 -10.57
C LEU A 193 16.98 -3.96 -10.99
N ALA A 194 16.29 -4.15 -12.13
CA ALA A 194 15.96 -5.47 -12.65
C ALA A 194 17.21 -6.28 -12.98
N ALA A 195 18.27 -5.66 -13.51
CA ALA A 195 19.54 -6.33 -13.78
C ALA A 195 20.19 -6.86 -12.49
N LEU A 196 20.20 -6.06 -11.41
CA LEU A 196 20.70 -6.47 -10.11
C LEU A 196 19.88 -7.62 -9.52
N LEU A 197 18.56 -7.52 -9.59
CA LEU A 197 17.65 -8.55 -9.07
C LEU A 197 17.76 -9.87 -9.84
N ARG A 198 17.93 -9.83 -11.18
CA ARG A 198 18.16 -11.06 -11.97
C ARG A 198 19.44 -11.80 -11.57
N ALA A 199 20.46 -11.07 -11.14
CA ALA A 199 21.74 -11.64 -10.71
C ALA A 199 21.75 -12.10 -9.25
N ALA A 200 20.74 -11.73 -8.47
CA ALA A 200 20.67 -12.02 -7.04
C ALA A 200 19.95 -13.35 -6.76
N ASP A 201 20.37 -14.03 -5.68
CA ASP A 201 19.63 -15.16 -5.10
C ASP A 201 18.65 -14.66 -4.03
N ALA A 202 17.69 -13.83 -4.47
CA ALA A 202 16.69 -13.21 -3.61
C ALA A 202 15.35 -13.09 -4.35
N TRP A 203 14.24 -13.31 -3.64
CA TRP A 203 12.90 -13.09 -4.18
C TRP A 203 12.64 -11.59 -4.40
N LEU A 204 12.02 -11.23 -5.51
CA LEU A 204 11.42 -9.90 -5.69
C LEU A 204 9.92 -10.00 -5.35
N VAL A 205 9.45 -9.22 -4.38
CA VAL A 205 8.02 -8.97 -4.17
C VAL A 205 7.70 -7.58 -4.74
N GLU A 206 7.01 -7.57 -5.87
CA GLU A 206 6.53 -6.36 -6.54
C GLU A 206 5.07 -6.12 -6.14
N ASP A 207 4.84 -5.15 -5.27
CA ASP A 207 3.49 -4.79 -4.78
C ASP A 207 2.95 -3.59 -5.56
N ASP A 208 1.87 -3.79 -6.29
CA ASP A 208 1.32 -2.79 -7.21
C ASP A 208 -0.19 -2.55 -7.03
N PRO A 209 -0.60 -1.90 -5.95
CA PRO A 209 -1.99 -1.57 -5.73
C PRO A 209 -2.50 -0.36 -6.52
N TYR A 210 -1.60 0.45 -7.12
CA TYR A 210 -1.94 1.76 -7.69
C TYR A 210 -1.64 1.89 -9.18
N GLY A 211 -1.04 0.91 -9.84
CA GLY A 211 -0.58 0.99 -11.23
C GLY A 211 -1.66 1.40 -12.23
N GLU A 212 -2.92 1.11 -11.95
CA GLU A 212 -4.05 1.54 -12.78
C GLU A 212 -4.51 2.99 -12.51
N LEU A 213 -4.02 3.66 -11.46
CA LEU A 213 -4.45 5.00 -11.05
C LEU A 213 -3.47 6.09 -11.52
N TRP A 214 -3.16 6.12 -12.78
CA TRP A 214 -2.29 7.12 -13.41
C TRP A 214 -3.08 8.32 -13.97
N PHE A 215 -2.43 9.51 -14.09
CA PHE A 215 -3.11 10.77 -14.42
C PHE A 215 -2.75 11.37 -15.79
N GLY A 216 -1.69 10.93 -16.39
CA GLY A 216 -1.25 11.40 -17.71
C GLY A 216 -1.14 10.23 -18.69
N ALA A 217 0.02 9.59 -18.71
CA ALA A 217 0.29 8.39 -19.49
C ALA A 217 0.34 7.16 -18.58
N PRO A 218 0.09 5.95 -19.11
CA PRO A 218 0.34 4.72 -18.38
C PRO A 218 1.79 4.68 -17.86
N PRO A 219 2.01 4.20 -16.62
CA PRO A 219 3.36 4.07 -16.09
C PRO A 219 4.17 3.02 -16.87
N ALA A 220 5.48 3.12 -16.80
CA ALA A 220 6.38 2.11 -17.36
C ALA A 220 6.12 0.72 -16.74
N PRO A 221 6.41 -0.37 -17.48
CA PRO A 221 6.34 -1.72 -16.94
C PRO A 221 7.20 -1.87 -15.68
N GLY A 222 6.70 -2.67 -14.71
CA GLY A 222 7.40 -2.97 -13.48
C GLY A 222 8.68 -3.81 -13.68
N LEU A 223 9.27 -4.24 -12.58
CA LEU A 223 10.55 -4.96 -12.58
C LEU A 223 10.38 -6.41 -13.09
N ILE A 224 9.25 -7.06 -12.75
CA ILE A 224 8.96 -8.43 -13.23
C ILE A 224 8.85 -8.47 -14.74
N ALA A 225 8.16 -7.49 -15.33
CA ALA A 225 8.02 -7.38 -16.79
C ALA A 225 9.37 -7.16 -17.51
N ARG A 226 10.44 -6.84 -16.76
CA ARG A 226 11.82 -6.71 -17.26
C ARG A 226 12.63 -8.00 -17.08
N GLY A 227 11.94 -9.13 -16.85
CA GLY A 227 12.54 -10.46 -16.86
C GLY A 227 13.23 -10.86 -15.55
N VAL A 228 12.70 -10.48 -14.40
CA VAL A 228 13.15 -10.98 -13.09
C VAL A 228 12.45 -12.32 -12.82
N PRO A 229 13.14 -13.48 -12.90
CA PRO A 229 12.50 -14.79 -12.91
C PRO A 229 11.94 -15.22 -11.55
N GLN A 230 12.52 -14.73 -10.44
CA GLN A 230 12.05 -14.93 -9.07
C GLN A 230 11.10 -13.81 -8.61
N GLY A 231 10.40 -13.17 -9.57
CA GLY A 231 9.44 -12.10 -9.28
C GLY A 231 8.09 -12.64 -8.83
N VAL A 232 7.53 -12.02 -7.80
CA VAL A 232 6.21 -12.28 -7.25
C VAL A 232 5.41 -10.97 -7.31
N HIS A 233 4.33 -10.97 -8.07
CA HIS A 233 3.45 -9.81 -8.19
C HIS A 233 2.33 -9.87 -7.16
N LEU A 234 2.13 -8.79 -6.44
CA LEU A 234 1.03 -8.58 -5.51
C LEU A 234 0.08 -7.52 -6.08
N GLY A 235 -1.20 -7.84 -6.17
CA GLY A 235 -2.20 -6.91 -6.67
C GLY A 235 -3.51 -6.96 -5.87
N THR A 236 -4.39 -5.99 -6.10
CA THR A 236 -5.64 -5.85 -5.36
C THR A 236 -6.73 -5.18 -6.17
N PHE A 237 -7.98 -5.59 -5.94
CA PHE A 237 -9.18 -4.89 -6.43
C PHE A 237 -9.58 -3.71 -5.54
N SER A 238 -8.94 -3.54 -4.38
CA SER A 238 -9.35 -2.53 -3.39
C SER A 238 -9.28 -1.08 -3.87
N LYS A 239 -8.40 -0.77 -4.84
CA LYS A 239 -8.19 0.62 -5.28
C LYS A 239 -8.93 0.96 -6.56
N VAL A 240 -9.34 -0.05 -7.32
CA VAL A 240 -10.00 0.09 -8.64
C VAL A 240 -11.46 -0.35 -8.63
N LEU A 241 -11.92 -1.05 -7.57
CA LEU A 241 -13.31 -1.50 -7.44
C LEU A 241 -13.88 -1.12 -6.07
N ALA A 242 -13.64 -1.92 -5.04
CA ALA A 242 -14.10 -1.64 -3.67
C ALA A 242 -13.28 -2.44 -2.63
N PRO A 243 -12.74 -1.78 -1.59
CA PRO A 243 -11.90 -2.45 -0.59
C PRO A 243 -12.68 -3.41 0.30
N GLY A 244 -13.99 -3.18 0.50
CA GLY A 244 -14.87 -4.02 1.31
C GLY A 244 -15.06 -5.44 0.76
N LEU A 245 -14.81 -5.67 -0.53
CA LEU A 245 -14.88 -6.99 -1.17
C LEU A 245 -13.74 -7.92 -0.73
N ARG A 246 -12.67 -7.38 -0.17
CA ARG A 246 -11.51 -8.13 0.32
C ARG A 246 -10.94 -9.11 -0.70
N LEU A 247 -10.65 -8.63 -1.92
CA LEU A 247 -10.03 -9.42 -2.97
C LEU A 247 -8.72 -8.83 -3.45
N GLY A 248 -7.73 -9.70 -3.61
CA GLY A 248 -6.42 -9.44 -4.17
C GLY A 248 -5.86 -10.72 -4.77
N TRP A 249 -4.62 -10.68 -5.22
CA TRP A 249 -3.94 -11.83 -5.79
C TRP A 249 -2.44 -11.79 -5.53
N VAL A 250 -1.83 -12.97 -5.58
CA VAL A 250 -0.40 -13.19 -5.71
C VAL A 250 -0.18 -13.96 -7.01
N ALA A 251 0.73 -13.50 -7.86
CA ALA A 251 1.17 -14.23 -9.04
C ALA A 251 2.69 -14.41 -9.02
N GLY A 252 3.20 -15.60 -9.37
CA GLY A 252 4.62 -15.88 -9.26
C GLY A 252 5.00 -17.27 -9.76
N PRO A 253 6.27 -17.68 -9.60
CA PRO A 253 6.73 -19.01 -9.98
C PRO A 253 5.92 -20.12 -9.33
N GLN A 254 5.59 -21.18 -10.09
CA GLN A 254 4.68 -22.26 -9.69
C GLN A 254 5.07 -22.87 -8.33
N GLY A 255 6.35 -23.21 -8.13
CA GLY A 255 6.80 -23.84 -6.87
C GLY A 255 6.58 -22.96 -5.63
N LEU A 256 6.59 -21.62 -5.76
CA LEU A 256 6.22 -20.72 -4.68
C LEU A 256 4.70 -20.66 -4.50
N ILE A 257 3.94 -20.55 -5.59
CA ILE A 257 2.47 -20.52 -5.53
C ILE A 257 1.95 -21.79 -4.83
N ASP A 258 2.49 -22.96 -5.12
CA ASP A 258 2.10 -24.21 -4.46
C ASP A 258 2.29 -24.16 -2.92
N LYS A 259 3.38 -23.52 -2.46
CA LYS A 259 3.64 -23.32 -1.02
C LYS A 259 2.70 -22.28 -0.40
N LEU A 260 2.40 -21.21 -1.12
CA LEU A 260 1.43 -20.21 -0.67
C LEU A 260 0.01 -20.80 -0.58
N VAL A 261 -0.39 -21.66 -1.53
CA VAL A 261 -1.67 -22.41 -1.48
C VAL A 261 -1.74 -23.29 -0.23
N GLN A 262 -0.69 -24.07 0.07
CA GLN A 262 -0.63 -24.91 1.28
C GLN A 262 -0.74 -24.05 2.55
N ALA A 263 -0.03 -22.91 2.60
CA ALA A 263 -0.07 -22.00 3.74
C ALA A 263 -1.45 -21.32 3.90
N LYS A 264 -2.08 -20.95 2.76
CA LYS A 264 -3.44 -20.37 2.75
C LYS A 264 -4.50 -21.36 3.15
N GLN A 265 -4.39 -22.62 2.70
CA GLN A 265 -5.33 -23.67 3.09
C GLN A 265 -5.39 -23.84 4.62
N ALA A 266 -4.24 -23.74 5.29
CA ALA A 266 -4.16 -23.78 6.75
C ALA A 266 -4.64 -22.50 7.43
N ALA A 267 -4.68 -21.35 6.72
CA ALA A 267 -5.03 -20.06 7.29
C ALA A 267 -6.54 -19.77 7.23
N ASP A 268 -7.17 -19.95 6.05
CA ASP A 268 -8.58 -19.61 5.82
C ASP A 268 -9.31 -20.55 4.85
N LEU A 269 -8.71 -21.67 4.46
CA LEU A 269 -9.17 -22.62 3.44
C LEU A 269 -9.20 -22.00 2.04
N HIS A 270 -9.98 -20.97 1.83
CA HIS A 270 -10.10 -20.24 0.57
C HIS A 270 -10.67 -18.82 0.81
N THR A 271 -10.45 -17.93 -0.13
CA THR A 271 -11.12 -16.63 -0.17
C THR A 271 -12.61 -16.81 -0.49
N ALA A 272 -13.49 -16.03 0.12
CA ALA A 272 -14.95 -16.14 -0.01
C ALA A 272 -15.41 -16.34 -1.46
N SER A 273 -16.04 -17.49 -1.75
CA SER A 273 -16.50 -17.87 -3.10
C SER A 273 -17.48 -16.84 -3.68
N PHE A 274 -18.44 -16.38 -2.88
CA PHE A 274 -19.42 -15.37 -3.31
C PHE A 274 -18.74 -14.09 -3.80
N ASN A 275 -17.75 -13.55 -3.05
CA ASN A 275 -17.06 -12.32 -3.44
C ASN A 275 -16.23 -12.52 -4.72
N GLN A 276 -15.62 -13.69 -4.90
CA GLN A 276 -14.90 -14.00 -6.12
C GLN A 276 -15.83 -14.06 -7.34
N MET A 277 -16.99 -14.73 -7.22
CA MET A 277 -17.96 -14.84 -8.29
C MET A 277 -18.59 -13.47 -8.62
N LEU A 278 -18.89 -12.67 -7.59
CA LEU A 278 -19.38 -11.30 -7.75
C LEU A 278 -18.39 -10.45 -8.56
N VAL A 279 -17.10 -10.49 -8.21
CA VAL A 279 -16.07 -9.73 -8.92
C VAL A 279 -15.86 -10.28 -10.32
N ALA A 280 -15.89 -11.59 -10.54
CA ALA A 280 -15.79 -12.18 -11.88
C ALA A 280 -16.94 -11.69 -12.80
N GLU A 281 -18.19 -11.56 -12.29
CA GLU A 281 -19.30 -10.99 -13.04
C GLU A 281 -19.10 -9.50 -13.36
N VAL A 282 -18.60 -8.71 -12.40
CA VAL A 282 -18.28 -7.29 -12.59
C VAL A 282 -17.18 -7.10 -13.64
N LEU A 283 -16.15 -7.95 -13.63
CA LEU A 283 -15.07 -7.94 -14.61
C LEU A 283 -15.59 -8.32 -16.01
N ARG A 284 -16.36 -9.40 -16.11
CA ARG A 284 -17.01 -9.81 -17.37
C ARG A 284 -17.87 -8.71 -17.99
N ALA A 285 -18.51 -7.92 -17.15
CA ALA A 285 -19.32 -6.77 -17.58
C ALA A 285 -18.47 -5.53 -17.93
N GLY A 286 -17.14 -5.54 -17.81
CA GLY A 286 -16.26 -4.41 -18.13
C GLY A 286 -16.43 -3.19 -17.22
N VAL A 287 -16.84 -3.39 -15.96
CA VAL A 287 -17.14 -2.29 -15.02
C VAL A 287 -15.87 -1.55 -14.63
N ILE A 288 -14.76 -2.27 -14.40
CA ILE A 288 -13.48 -1.65 -14.04
C ILE A 288 -12.97 -0.79 -15.18
N GLU A 289 -12.94 -1.32 -16.40
CA GLU A 289 -12.45 -0.63 -17.59
C GLU A 289 -13.21 0.69 -17.83
N ARG A 290 -14.53 0.68 -17.63
CA ARG A 290 -15.35 1.91 -17.74
C ARG A 290 -15.19 2.86 -16.56
N GLY A 291 -14.90 2.34 -15.35
CA GLY A 291 -14.73 3.12 -14.13
C GLY A 291 -13.37 3.83 -14.03
N LEU A 292 -12.31 3.22 -14.52
CA LEU A 292 -10.93 3.73 -14.42
C LEU A 292 -10.75 5.16 -14.94
N PRO A 293 -11.27 5.55 -16.13
CA PRO A 293 -11.15 6.93 -16.60
C PRO A 293 -11.78 7.96 -15.65
N VAL A 294 -12.89 7.60 -15.00
CA VAL A 294 -13.58 8.46 -14.03
C VAL A 294 -12.74 8.60 -12.75
N LEU A 295 -12.23 7.49 -12.22
CA LEU A 295 -11.35 7.48 -11.04
C LEU A 295 -10.08 8.31 -11.28
N ARG A 296 -9.41 8.11 -12.43
CA ARG A 296 -8.22 8.86 -12.82
C ARG A 296 -8.47 10.36 -12.89
N ARG A 297 -9.63 10.78 -13.43
CA ARG A 297 -10.02 12.20 -13.46
C ARG A 297 -10.23 12.76 -12.07
N ILE A 298 -11.02 12.10 -11.21
CA ILE A 298 -11.30 12.54 -9.83
C ILE A 298 -10.00 12.70 -9.03
N TYR A 299 -9.14 11.68 -9.06
CA TYR A 299 -7.89 11.74 -8.29
C TYR A 299 -6.89 12.74 -8.86
N ARG A 300 -6.85 12.92 -10.18
CA ARG A 300 -6.02 13.98 -10.79
C ARG A 300 -6.46 15.36 -10.35
N GLU A 301 -7.77 15.68 -10.39
CA GLU A 301 -8.30 16.97 -9.95
C GLU A 301 -7.97 17.24 -8.47
N ARG A 302 -8.09 16.23 -7.61
CA ARG A 302 -7.76 16.35 -6.19
C ARG A 302 -6.25 16.48 -5.95
N ARG A 303 -5.42 15.69 -6.66
CA ARG A 303 -3.97 15.83 -6.64
C ARG A 303 -3.54 17.26 -7.04
N ASP A 304 -4.08 17.77 -8.13
CA ASP A 304 -3.76 19.12 -8.63
C ASP A 304 -4.17 20.19 -7.61
N ALA A 305 -5.32 20.05 -6.97
CA ALA A 305 -5.75 20.93 -5.88
C ALA A 305 -4.78 20.90 -4.69
N MET A 306 -4.30 19.70 -4.31
CA MET A 306 -3.33 19.55 -3.22
C MET A 306 -1.99 20.18 -3.57
N LEU A 307 -1.43 19.90 -4.76
CA LEU A 307 -0.15 20.46 -5.19
C LEU A 307 -0.22 21.98 -5.30
N SER A 308 -1.27 22.53 -5.91
CA SER A 308 -1.49 23.96 -6.00
C SER A 308 -1.61 24.62 -4.61
N ALA A 309 -2.26 23.98 -3.67
CA ALA A 309 -2.38 24.50 -2.30
C ALA A 309 -1.05 24.43 -1.54
N LEU A 310 -0.24 23.40 -1.76
CA LEU A 310 1.12 23.30 -1.20
C LEU A 310 2.02 24.40 -1.79
N ASP A 311 2.02 24.56 -3.13
CA ASP A 311 2.80 25.61 -3.82
C ASP A 311 2.44 27.03 -3.30
N ALA A 312 1.15 27.29 -3.03
CA ALA A 312 0.67 28.60 -2.63
C ALA A 312 0.90 28.96 -1.15
N ASN A 313 0.97 27.95 -0.26
CA ASN A 313 0.89 28.19 1.18
C ASN A 313 2.10 27.71 1.98
N MET A 314 2.90 26.76 1.49
CA MET A 314 4.00 26.22 2.30
C MET A 314 5.17 27.19 2.38
N PRO A 315 5.85 27.28 3.56
CA PRO A 315 7.04 28.10 3.69
C PRO A 315 8.24 27.57 2.92
N GLU A 316 9.23 28.43 2.71
CA GLU A 316 10.52 28.05 2.16
C GLU A 316 11.17 26.91 2.98
N GLY A 317 11.84 25.98 2.30
CA GLY A 317 12.48 24.81 2.91
C GLY A 317 11.55 23.60 3.06
N VAL A 318 10.25 23.71 2.75
CA VAL A 318 9.33 22.56 2.63
C VAL A 318 9.36 22.05 1.19
N ALA A 319 9.52 20.73 1.03
CA ALA A 319 9.51 20.07 -0.26
C ALA A 319 8.46 18.95 -0.30
N TRP A 320 7.97 18.60 -1.48
CA TRP A 320 7.00 17.50 -1.66
C TRP A 320 7.14 16.82 -2.99
N THR A 321 6.67 15.58 -3.05
CA THR A 321 6.59 14.81 -4.29
C THR A 321 5.45 15.31 -5.17
N LYS A 322 5.61 15.17 -6.51
CA LYS A 322 4.61 15.53 -7.52
C LYS A 322 4.18 14.25 -8.26
N PRO A 323 3.29 13.43 -7.68
CA PRO A 323 2.94 12.12 -8.24
C PRO A 323 2.11 12.25 -9.52
N ASP A 324 2.38 11.37 -10.50
CA ASP A 324 1.60 11.22 -11.73
C ASP A 324 0.51 10.14 -11.62
N GLY A 325 0.22 9.69 -10.40
CA GLY A 325 -0.79 8.69 -10.10
C GLY A 325 -0.88 8.37 -8.61
N GLY A 326 -1.61 7.33 -8.28
CA GLY A 326 -1.79 6.88 -6.91
C GLY A 326 -2.67 7.81 -6.06
N LEU A 327 -2.39 7.86 -4.75
CA LEU A 327 -3.26 8.52 -3.78
C LEU A 327 -2.51 9.47 -2.81
N PHE A 328 -1.17 9.60 -2.92
CA PHE A 328 -0.36 10.21 -1.86
C PHE A 328 0.62 11.27 -2.37
N VAL A 329 0.86 12.24 -1.50
CA VAL A 329 1.98 13.20 -1.58
C VAL A 329 2.84 13.02 -0.34
N TRP A 330 4.16 12.91 -0.54
CA TRP A 330 5.15 12.88 0.52
C TRP A 330 5.73 14.28 0.72
N VAL A 331 5.64 14.78 1.94
CA VAL A 331 6.13 16.12 2.29
C VAL A 331 7.35 15.99 3.20
N THR A 332 8.39 16.76 2.91
CA THR A 332 9.59 16.92 3.73
C THR A 332 9.60 18.33 4.31
N LEU A 333 9.56 18.42 5.62
CA LEU A 333 9.66 19.67 6.38
C LEU A 333 11.13 20.07 6.59
N PRO A 334 11.42 21.32 6.99
CA PRO A 334 12.74 21.71 7.46
C PRO A 334 13.25 20.77 8.57
N PRO A 335 14.57 20.47 8.65
CA PRO A 335 15.12 19.42 9.52
C PRO A 335 14.84 19.61 11.02
N GLN A 336 14.60 20.84 11.46
CA GLN A 336 14.28 21.15 12.86
C GLN A 336 12.87 20.77 13.28
N LEU A 337 11.96 20.50 12.34
CA LEU A 337 10.57 20.15 12.64
C LEU A 337 10.40 18.64 12.80
N ASP A 338 9.59 18.24 13.78
CA ASP A 338 9.17 16.85 14.01
C ASP A 338 7.69 16.71 13.68
N ALA A 339 7.39 15.94 12.62
CA ALA A 339 6.03 15.76 12.13
C ALA A 339 5.14 14.99 13.13
N ALA A 340 5.70 14.10 13.95
CA ALA A 340 4.94 13.41 14.99
C ALA A 340 4.57 14.37 16.14
N ALA A 341 5.49 15.24 16.54
CA ALA A 341 5.25 16.25 17.56
C ALA A 341 4.26 17.35 17.11
N LEU A 342 4.19 17.63 15.81
CA LEU A 342 3.24 18.60 15.24
C LEU A 342 1.81 18.03 15.06
N LEU A 343 1.63 16.71 14.97
CA LEU A 343 0.34 16.09 14.66
C LEU A 343 -0.78 16.48 15.64
N PRO A 344 -0.61 16.49 16.98
CA PRO A 344 -1.66 16.92 17.91
C PRO A 344 -2.14 18.35 17.65
N GLN A 345 -1.23 19.26 17.29
CA GLN A 345 -1.56 20.65 16.99
C GLN A 345 -2.27 20.78 15.63
N ALA A 346 -1.90 19.96 14.63
CA ALA A 346 -2.61 19.88 13.36
C ALA A 346 -4.05 19.38 13.55
N ILE A 347 -4.25 18.34 14.37
CA ILE A 347 -5.58 17.83 14.74
C ILE A 347 -6.42 18.88 15.44
N ALA A 348 -5.85 19.64 16.36
CA ALA A 348 -6.53 20.75 17.03
C ALA A 348 -6.97 21.86 16.06
N ARG A 349 -6.31 21.95 14.87
CA ARG A 349 -6.68 22.85 13.76
C ARG A 349 -7.56 22.16 12.70
N GLY A 350 -8.04 20.95 13.00
CA GLY A 350 -8.96 20.21 12.15
C GLY A 350 -8.28 19.58 10.92
N VAL A 351 -7.00 19.18 11.00
CA VAL A 351 -6.29 18.47 9.91
C VAL A 351 -5.51 17.29 10.48
N ALA A 352 -5.66 16.11 9.85
CA ALA A 352 -4.88 14.92 10.18
C ALA A 352 -4.04 14.46 8.99
N TYR A 353 -2.81 14.00 9.26
CA TYR A 353 -1.86 13.40 8.32
C TYR A 353 -1.15 12.22 8.95
N VAL A 354 -0.30 11.50 8.21
CA VAL A 354 0.50 10.42 8.78
C VAL A 354 1.96 10.88 8.92
N PRO A 355 2.54 10.90 10.14
CA PRO A 355 3.96 11.16 10.33
C PRO A 355 4.84 10.15 9.59
N GLY A 356 5.91 10.64 8.97
CA GLY A 356 6.75 9.84 8.08
C GLY A 356 7.59 8.79 8.80
N GLU A 357 7.87 8.96 10.09
CA GLU A 357 8.63 7.99 10.87
C GLU A 357 8.00 6.59 10.85
N THR A 358 6.67 6.48 10.72
CA THR A 358 5.94 5.21 10.69
C THR A 358 6.23 4.36 9.44
N PHE A 359 6.77 4.95 8.38
CA PHE A 359 7.10 4.29 7.12
C PHE A 359 8.59 3.94 6.98
N ASN A 360 9.38 4.18 8.02
CA ASN A 360 10.82 3.98 7.97
C ASN A 360 11.25 2.76 8.77
N VAL A 361 12.29 2.08 8.26
CA VAL A 361 13.07 1.09 8.98
C VAL A 361 14.41 1.70 9.38
N GLY A 362 14.90 1.41 10.57
CA GLY A 362 16.11 2.03 11.12
C GLY A 362 15.85 3.45 11.64
N ALA A 363 16.78 4.38 11.40
CA ALA A 363 16.67 5.75 11.87
C ALA A 363 15.52 6.50 11.14
N PRO A 364 14.52 7.02 11.87
CA PRO A 364 13.38 7.68 11.24
C PRO A 364 13.73 9.09 10.74
N ALA A 365 13.25 9.45 9.56
CA ALA A 365 13.21 10.84 9.11
C ALA A 365 12.01 11.54 9.78
N ARG A 366 12.25 12.23 10.91
CA ARG A 366 11.19 12.84 11.74
C ARG A 366 10.49 14.01 11.08
N ASN A 367 11.18 14.69 10.16
CA ASN A 367 10.70 15.85 9.44
C ASN A 367 9.90 15.51 8.18
N THR A 368 9.27 14.34 8.12
CA THR A 368 8.49 13.93 6.95
C THR A 368 7.07 13.57 7.32
N LEU A 369 6.14 13.73 6.38
CA LEU A 369 4.74 13.32 6.54
C LEU A 369 4.12 12.91 5.20
N ARG A 370 3.08 12.07 5.26
CA ARG A 370 2.27 11.68 4.11
C ARG A 370 0.92 12.38 4.14
N LEU A 371 0.54 12.96 3.00
CA LEU A 371 -0.80 13.46 2.72
C LEU A 371 -1.49 12.56 1.70
N SER A 372 -2.80 12.33 1.87
CA SER A 372 -3.67 11.65 0.91
C SER A 372 -4.70 12.64 0.36
N TYR A 373 -4.91 12.59 -0.95
CA TYR A 373 -5.94 13.37 -1.64
C TYR A 373 -7.16 12.54 -2.06
N SER A 374 -7.26 11.29 -1.58
CA SER A 374 -8.21 10.33 -2.16
C SER A 374 -9.66 10.48 -1.68
N THR A 375 -9.90 10.97 -0.46
CA THR A 375 -11.20 10.86 0.20
C THR A 375 -11.98 12.17 0.31
N VAL A 376 -11.32 13.32 0.10
CA VAL A 376 -11.95 14.63 0.26
C VAL A 376 -11.91 15.44 -1.04
N ASP A 377 -12.83 16.36 -1.21
CA ASP A 377 -12.95 17.19 -2.41
C ASP A 377 -11.85 18.30 -2.50
N ALA A 378 -11.71 18.88 -3.66
CA ALA A 378 -10.67 19.87 -3.93
C ALA A 378 -10.78 21.15 -3.07
N PRO A 379 -11.96 21.74 -2.79
CA PRO A 379 -12.08 22.85 -1.85
C PRO A 379 -11.61 22.50 -0.44
N THR A 380 -12.02 21.34 0.08
CA THR A 380 -11.67 20.84 1.41
C THR A 380 -10.15 20.58 1.51
N ILE A 381 -9.53 20.00 0.47
CA ILE A 381 -8.08 19.82 0.38
C ILE A 381 -7.37 21.18 0.51
N ARG A 382 -7.77 22.19 -0.26
CA ARG A 382 -7.15 23.54 -0.23
C ARG A 382 -7.23 24.15 1.16
N ALA A 383 -8.41 24.08 1.81
CA ALA A 383 -8.60 24.62 3.15
C ALA A 383 -7.77 23.88 4.21
N ALA A 384 -7.66 22.56 4.11
CA ALA A 384 -6.87 21.74 5.04
C ALA A 384 -5.37 22.02 4.88
N VAL A 385 -4.86 22.10 3.66
CA VAL A 385 -3.44 22.44 3.38
C VAL A 385 -3.11 23.82 3.87
N ALA A 386 -3.98 24.83 3.69
CA ALA A 386 -3.77 26.18 4.20
C ALA A 386 -3.66 26.21 5.74
N ARG A 387 -4.50 25.44 6.45
CA ARG A 387 -4.42 25.32 7.93
C ARG A 387 -3.14 24.63 8.38
N LEU A 388 -2.71 23.58 7.70
CA LEU A 388 -1.45 22.89 7.98
C LEU A 388 -0.25 23.83 7.74
N ALA A 389 -0.24 24.57 6.63
CA ALA A 389 0.80 25.52 6.31
C ALA A 389 0.90 26.65 7.35
N ALA A 390 -0.24 27.19 7.82
CA ALA A 390 -0.26 28.20 8.88
C ALA A 390 0.39 27.67 10.18
N LEU A 391 0.12 26.41 10.57
CA LEU A 391 0.79 25.77 11.69
C LEU A 391 2.30 25.70 11.50
N ILE A 392 2.76 25.25 10.33
CA ILE A 392 4.19 25.11 10.03
C ILE A 392 4.89 26.48 10.07
N HIS A 393 4.29 27.53 9.47
CA HIS A 393 4.80 28.90 9.54
C HIS A 393 4.93 29.41 10.98
N GLU A 394 3.94 29.16 11.81
CA GLU A 394 3.95 29.60 13.21
C GLU A 394 5.03 28.87 14.01
N THR A 395 5.16 27.55 13.82
CA THR A 395 6.18 26.75 14.52
C THR A 395 7.58 27.20 14.15
N LEU A 396 7.86 27.47 12.85
CA LEU A 396 9.15 27.95 12.37
C LEU A 396 9.50 29.33 12.94
N ARG A 397 8.52 30.22 13.20
CA ARG A 397 8.77 31.52 13.82
C ARG A 397 9.11 31.43 15.30
N HIS A 398 8.62 30.42 16.00
CA HIS A 398 8.83 30.26 17.46
C HIS A 398 10.08 29.43 17.81
N GLU A 399 10.64 28.63 16.88
CA GLU A 399 11.85 27.84 17.13
C GLU A 399 13.16 28.61 17.34
N PRO A 400 13.44 29.79 16.72
CA PRO A 400 14.65 30.54 17.01
C PRO A 400 14.77 31.01 18.46
N ALA A 401 13.65 31.18 19.15
CA ALA A 401 13.60 31.64 20.53
C ALA A 401 14.04 30.57 21.56
N LEU A 402 13.98 29.28 21.21
CA LEU A 402 14.37 28.19 22.10
C LEU A 402 15.85 27.77 22.03
N ARG A 403 16.59 28.22 20.99
CA ARG A 403 18.04 27.96 20.86
C ARG A 403 18.92 29.09 21.40
N SER A 404 18.32 30.19 21.84
CA SER A 404 18.99 31.36 22.46
C SER A 404 18.72 31.50 23.95
N ALA A 405 18.09 30.52 24.58
CA ALA A 405 17.90 30.38 26.02
C ALA A 405 18.60 29.09 26.53
#